data_794835ae28be8ecf996242de30c9169e
#
_entry.id   794835ae28be8ecf996242de30c9169e
#
_cell.length_a   1.000
_cell.length_b   1.000
_cell.length_c   1.000
_cell.angle_alpha   90.00
_cell.angle_beta   90.00
_cell.angle_gamma   90.00
#
_symmetry.space_group_name_H-M   'P 1'
#
loop_
_entity.id
_entity.type
_entity.pdbx_description
1 polymer ?
#
loop_
_entity_poly.entity_id
_entity_poly.type
_entity_poly.pdbx_seq_one_letter_code
_entity_poly.pdbx_strand_id
1 'polypeptide(L)'
;MQLIDGKEIATQIKKEIAEEVTSIIANGGKRPHLAAILVGNDGGSETYVANKVRTCEEVGFKSTLIRYDSNITEQELLDAVERLNKDTDIDGFIVQLPLPKHISEDKVIEAIDYRKDVDGFHPINVGRMSIGLPCFVSATPAGILELLKRYQIPTQGKHCVVLGRSNIVGKPVAGLMTQKGYPGDATVTICHSRTPNIKEICLQADIIIAALGVPEFLKANMVKEGVTIIDVGTTRVPASDTKSGFRLKGDVAFDEVAPKAAFITPVPGGVGPMTIISLMRNTLLAGKKDIYK
;
A
#
# COMPACT_ATOMS: atom_id res chain seq x y z
N MET A 1 8.15 -8.51 -22.89
CA MET A 1 7.94 -8.14 -21.47
C MET A 1 8.15 -6.64 -21.30
N GLN A 2 7.24 -5.96 -20.64
CA GLN A 2 7.38 -4.57 -20.20
C GLN A 2 7.53 -4.52 -18.68
N LEU A 3 8.55 -3.82 -18.18
CA LEU A 3 8.74 -3.60 -16.76
C LEU A 3 7.77 -2.52 -16.28
N ILE A 4 7.09 -2.78 -15.15
CA ILE A 4 6.25 -1.79 -14.47
C ILE A 4 7.11 -1.07 -13.44
N ASP A 5 7.69 0.05 -13.81
CA ASP A 5 8.56 0.85 -12.93
C ASP A 5 7.74 1.72 -11.98
N GLY A 6 7.48 1.19 -10.78
CA GLY A 6 6.74 1.92 -9.76
C GLY A 6 7.51 3.10 -9.17
N LYS A 7 8.84 3.09 -9.22
CA LYS A 7 9.66 4.22 -8.77
C LYS A 7 9.50 5.42 -9.69
N GLU A 8 9.47 5.19 -11.00
CA GLU A 8 9.22 6.24 -11.99
C GLU A 8 7.82 6.84 -11.80
N ILE A 9 6.78 6.00 -11.73
CA ILE A 9 5.40 6.45 -11.52
C ILE A 9 5.24 7.19 -10.19
N ALA A 10 5.83 6.69 -9.10
CA ALA A 10 5.81 7.38 -7.81
C ALA A 10 6.48 8.76 -7.88
N THR A 11 7.55 8.91 -8.68
CA THR A 11 8.23 10.19 -8.89
C THR A 11 7.33 11.18 -9.65
N GLN A 12 6.61 10.72 -10.67
CA GLN A 12 5.66 11.55 -11.42
C GLN A 12 4.52 12.03 -10.51
N ILE A 13 3.90 11.12 -9.75
CA ILE A 13 2.80 11.46 -8.83
C ILE A 13 3.27 12.39 -7.71
N LYS A 14 4.51 12.19 -7.21
CA LYS A 14 5.11 13.10 -6.23
C LYS A 14 5.15 14.54 -6.74
N LYS A 15 5.54 14.73 -7.99
CA LYS A 15 5.54 16.04 -8.64
C LYS A 15 4.14 16.61 -8.77
N GLU A 16 3.17 15.80 -9.23
CA GLU A 16 1.76 16.18 -9.32
C GLU A 16 1.21 16.68 -7.96
N ILE A 17 1.50 15.93 -6.87
CA ILE A 17 1.08 16.31 -5.51
C ILE A 17 1.77 17.62 -5.07
N ALA A 18 3.08 17.78 -5.30
CA ALA A 18 3.83 18.97 -4.90
C ALA A 18 3.31 20.24 -5.63
N GLU A 19 2.97 20.13 -6.91
CA GLU A 19 2.37 21.21 -7.68
C GLU A 19 0.99 21.61 -7.12
N GLU A 20 0.15 20.61 -6.79
CA GLU A 20 -1.17 20.85 -6.19
C GLU A 20 -1.05 21.49 -4.80
N VAL A 21 -0.14 21.03 -3.95
CA VAL A 21 0.13 21.64 -2.63
C VAL A 21 0.59 23.10 -2.76
N THR A 22 1.48 23.34 -3.70
CA THR A 22 1.95 24.71 -3.99
C THR A 22 0.78 25.63 -4.37
N SER A 23 -0.13 25.14 -5.21
CA SER A 23 -1.34 25.86 -5.60
C SER A 23 -2.27 26.11 -4.41
N ILE A 24 -2.49 25.12 -3.55
CA ILE A 24 -3.30 25.26 -2.34
C ILE A 24 -2.76 26.38 -1.44
N ILE A 25 -1.45 26.37 -1.18
CA ILE A 25 -0.80 27.36 -0.31
C ILE A 25 -0.84 28.76 -0.95
N ALA A 26 -0.57 28.87 -2.24
CA ALA A 26 -0.63 30.15 -2.97
C ALA A 26 -2.02 30.79 -2.93
N ASN A 27 -3.08 29.97 -2.86
CA ASN A 27 -4.46 30.42 -2.73
C ASN A 27 -4.92 30.62 -1.28
N GLY A 28 -4.00 30.63 -0.31
CA GLY A 28 -4.31 30.82 1.12
C GLY A 28 -4.88 29.61 1.83
N GLY A 29 -4.84 28.42 1.20
CA GLY A 29 -5.27 27.18 1.80
C GLY A 29 -4.27 26.65 2.82
N LYS A 30 -4.74 25.76 3.71
CA LYS A 30 -3.93 25.09 4.71
C LYS A 30 -2.98 24.08 4.04
N ARG A 31 -1.73 24.06 4.50
CA ARG A 31 -0.76 23.02 4.12
C ARG A 31 -1.22 21.67 4.70
N PRO A 32 -1.36 20.60 3.89
CA PRO A 32 -1.71 19.26 4.40
C PRO A 32 -0.72 18.78 5.47
N HIS A 33 -1.23 18.13 6.51
CA HIS A 33 -0.45 17.69 7.66
C HIS A 33 -0.67 16.20 7.95
N LEU A 34 0.39 15.41 7.79
CA LEU A 34 0.43 13.99 8.14
C LEU A 34 1.14 13.80 9.49
N ALA A 35 0.51 13.09 10.43
CA ALA A 35 1.20 12.59 11.60
C ALA A 35 1.46 11.08 11.48
N ALA A 36 2.53 10.61 12.12
CA ALA A 36 2.85 9.19 12.21
C ALA A 36 3.24 8.84 13.64
N ILE A 37 2.66 7.77 14.16
CA ILE A 37 3.08 7.15 15.42
C ILE A 37 3.94 5.94 15.11
N LEU A 38 5.12 5.85 15.73
CA LEU A 38 6.01 4.70 15.67
C LEU A 38 6.22 4.17 17.08
N VAL A 39 5.97 2.88 17.29
CA VAL A 39 6.16 2.18 18.56
C VAL A 39 7.30 1.18 18.44
N GLY A 40 8.31 1.31 19.32
CA GLY A 40 9.50 0.45 19.33
C GLY A 40 10.52 0.82 18.24
N ASN A 41 11.50 -0.07 18.04
CA ASN A 41 12.70 0.17 17.24
C ASN A 41 12.88 -0.90 16.14
N ASP A 42 11.78 -1.38 15.52
CA ASP A 42 11.90 -2.29 14.38
C ASP A 42 12.52 -1.57 13.18
N GLY A 43 13.69 -2.05 12.73
CA GLY A 43 14.46 -1.39 11.68
C GLY A 43 13.74 -1.31 10.33
N GLY A 44 12.77 -2.20 10.09
CA GLY A 44 11.89 -2.12 8.92
C GLY A 44 10.93 -0.93 9.01
N SER A 45 10.24 -0.84 10.13
CA SER A 45 9.31 0.23 10.47
C SER A 45 10.00 1.60 10.51
N GLU A 46 11.20 1.69 11.10
CA GLU A 46 11.99 2.93 11.12
C GLU A 46 12.33 3.44 9.71
N THR A 47 12.82 2.54 8.86
CA THR A 47 13.14 2.88 7.46
C THR A 47 11.90 3.35 6.70
N TYR A 48 10.77 2.70 6.93
CA TYR A 48 9.51 3.02 6.28
C TYR A 48 8.98 4.40 6.71
N VAL A 49 8.98 4.67 8.02
CA VAL A 49 8.56 5.96 8.58
C VAL A 49 9.49 7.09 8.14
N ALA A 50 10.81 6.88 8.15
CA ALA A 50 11.77 7.87 7.66
C ALA A 50 11.52 8.24 6.19
N ASN A 51 11.20 7.26 5.35
CA ASN A 51 10.82 7.51 3.95
C ASN A 51 9.49 8.29 3.83
N LYS A 52 8.49 8.00 4.69
CA LYS A 52 7.21 8.74 4.72
C LYS A 52 7.44 10.20 5.10
N VAL A 53 8.20 10.47 6.16
CA VAL A 53 8.55 11.84 6.60
C VAL A 53 9.28 12.60 5.50
N ARG A 54 10.32 12.00 4.92
CA ARG A 54 11.04 12.63 3.80
C ARG A 54 10.14 12.94 2.62
N THR A 55 9.24 12.02 2.27
CA THR A 55 8.31 12.23 1.16
C THR A 55 7.31 13.34 1.46
N CYS A 56 6.85 13.49 2.74
CA CYS A 56 6.05 14.66 3.16
C CYS A 56 6.78 15.98 2.88
N GLU A 57 8.06 16.07 3.24
CA GLU A 57 8.88 17.26 2.98
C GLU A 57 8.99 17.54 1.47
N GLU A 58 9.27 16.50 0.68
CA GLU A 58 9.43 16.60 -0.77
C GLU A 58 8.15 17.04 -1.50
N VAL A 59 6.97 16.69 -0.99
CA VAL A 59 5.67 17.14 -1.55
C VAL A 59 5.14 18.42 -0.90
N GLY A 60 5.88 19.00 0.05
CA GLY A 60 5.51 20.24 0.71
C GLY A 60 4.48 20.11 1.84
N PHE A 61 4.27 18.91 2.37
CA PHE A 61 3.40 18.68 3.53
C PHE A 61 4.09 19.09 4.84
N LYS A 62 3.29 19.37 5.86
CA LYS A 62 3.73 19.34 7.25
C LYS A 62 3.73 17.88 7.73
N SER A 63 4.74 17.49 8.50
CA SER A 63 4.79 16.14 9.08
C SER A 63 5.11 16.20 10.57
N THR A 64 4.48 15.30 11.35
CA THR A 64 4.77 15.12 12.78
C THR A 64 5.04 13.64 13.03
N LEU A 65 6.22 13.34 13.60
CA LEU A 65 6.58 11.99 14.00
C LEU A 65 6.57 11.90 15.53
N ILE A 66 5.74 10.99 16.05
CA ILE A 66 5.64 10.69 17.48
C ILE A 66 6.22 9.31 17.70
N ARG A 67 7.20 9.21 18.60
CA ARG A 67 7.88 7.96 18.92
C ARG A 67 7.55 7.53 20.34
N TYR A 68 7.28 6.25 20.50
CA TYR A 68 7.11 5.60 21.79
C TYR A 68 8.01 4.38 21.89
N ASP A 69 8.43 4.08 23.11
CA ASP A 69 9.17 2.85 23.40
C ASP A 69 8.27 1.62 23.23
N SER A 70 8.90 0.47 23.00
CA SER A 70 8.17 -0.81 22.79
C SER A 70 7.37 -1.27 24.01
N ASN A 71 7.61 -0.70 25.19
CA ASN A 71 6.91 -1.01 26.45
C ASN A 71 5.72 -0.10 26.76
N ILE A 72 5.39 0.85 25.85
CA ILE A 72 4.16 1.66 26.00
C ILE A 72 2.94 0.76 26.18
N THR A 73 2.05 1.14 27.08
CA THR A 73 0.81 0.40 27.29
C THR A 73 -0.20 0.64 26.14
N GLU A 74 -1.11 -0.31 25.92
CA GLU A 74 -2.21 -0.14 24.94
C GLU A 74 -3.01 1.14 25.24
N GLN A 75 -3.29 1.43 26.53
CA GLN A 75 -4.06 2.61 26.92
C GLN A 75 -3.33 3.92 26.60
N GLU A 76 -2.04 4.02 26.88
CA GLU A 76 -1.25 5.22 26.55
C GLU A 76 -1.20 5.47 25.03
N LEU A 77 -1.14 4.40 24.22
CA LEU A 77 -1.19 4.52 22.76
C LEU A 77 -2.60 4.96 22.31
N LEU A 78 -3.67 4.42 22.86
CA LEU A 78 -5.05 4.83 22.57
C LEU A 78 -5.29 6.30 22.96
N ASP A 79 -4.73 6.76 24.08
CA ASP A 79 -4.79 8.17 24.49
C ASP A 79 -4.04 9.08 23.50
N ALA A 80 -2.94 8.59 22.92
CA ALA A 80 -2.22 9.31 21.88
C ALA A 80 -3.04 9.41 20.58
N VAL A 81 -3.70 8.32 20.18
CA VAL A 81 -4.62 8.30 19.04
C VAL A 81 -5.75 9.29 19.24
N GLU A 82 -6.37 9.32 20.42
CA GLU A 82 -7.46 10.24 20.74
C GLU A 82 -7.02 11.72 20.70
N ARG A 83 -5.80 12.02 21.14
CA ARG A 83 -5.24 13.39 20.99
C ARG A 83 -5.11 13.78 19.52
N LEU A 84 -4.63 12.89 18.64
CA LEU A 84 -4.53 13.18 17.21
C LEU A 84 -5.89 13.27 16.53
N ASN A 85 -6.89 12.49 16.97
CA ASN A 85 -8.25 12.61 16.50
C ASN A 85 -8.81 14.02 16.71
N LYS A 86 -8.51 14.62 17.89
CA LYS A 86 -9.00 15.96 18.29
C LYS A 86 -8.17 17.12 17.74
N ASP A 87 -6.95 16.86 17.29
CA ASP A 87 -6.07 17.91 16.77
C ASP A 87 -6.52 18.35 15.38
N THR A 88 -7.05 19.58 15.30
CA THR A 88 -7.55 20.16 14.04
C THR A 88 -6.45 20.53 13.05
N ASP A 89 -5.20 20.59 13.46
CA ASP A 89 -4.07 20.82 12.58
C ASP A 89 -3.63 19.55 11.83
N ILE A 90 -3.95 18.37 12.38
CA ILE A 90 -3.67 17.08 11.74
C ILE A 90 -4.80 16.70 10.78
N ASP A 91 -4.50 16.57 9.48
CA ASP A 91 -5.48 16.17 8.48
C ASP A 91 -5.65 14.66 8.38
N GLY A 92 -4.56 13.92 8.59
CA GLY A 92 -4.56 12.46 8.65
C GLY A 92 -3.37 11.96 9.44
N PHE A 93 -3.50 10.75 9.97
CA PHE A 93 -2.37 10.13 10.65
C PHE A 93 -2.38 8.61 10.51
N ILE A 94 -1.25 8.02 10.81
CA ILE A 94 -1.04 6.59 10.78
C ILE A 94 -0.42 6.11 12.10
N VAL A 95 -0.71 4.88 12.47
CA VAL A 95 0.05 4.14 13.47
C VAL A 95 0.81 3.04 12.73
N GLN A 96 2.14 3.15 12.70
CA GLN A 96 2.96 2.24 11.92
C GLN A 96 2.88 0.80 12.45
N LEU A 97 2.44 -0.12 11.61
CA LEU A 97 2.41 -1.55 11.90
C LEU A 97 3.74 -2.23 11.49
N PRO A 98 4.10 -3.36 12.14
CA PRO A 98 3.37 -4.05 13.22
C PRO A 98 3.58 -3.37 14.59
N LEU A 99 2.63 -3.59 15.50
CA LEU A 99 2.74 -3.16 16.90
C LEU A 99 3.33 -4.28 17.79
N PRO A 100 3.85 -3.94 18.99
CA PRO A 100 4.24 -4.92 19.99
C PRO A 100 3.07 -5.86 20.34
N LYS A 101 3.34 -7.15 20.58
CA LYS A 101 2.32 -8.20 20.75
C LYS A 101 1.29 -7.96 21.87
N HIS A 102 1.60 -7.11 22.84
CA HIS A 102 0.69 -6.78 23.95
C HIS A 102 -0.31 -5.67 23.60
N ILE A 103 -0.21 -5.08 22.42
CA ILE A 103 -1.10 -4.04 21.89
C ILE A 103 -1.94 -4.64 20.76
N SER A 104 -3.25 -4.49 20.83
CA SER A 104 -4.14 -4.95 19.77
C SER A 104 -4.15 -3.97 18.61
N GLU A 105 -3.66 -4.41 17.44
CA GLU A 105 -3.69 -3.62 16.21
C GLU A 105 -5.13 -3.25 15.82
N ASP A 106 -6.09 -4.17 15.96
CA ASP A 106 -7.49 -3.94 15.62
C ASP A 106 -8.10 -2.82 16.48
N LYS A 107 -7.86 -2.83 17.80
CA LYS A 107 -8.35 -1.76 18.69
C LYS A 107 -7.75 -0.39 18.33
N VAL A 108 -6.47 -0.36 18.00
CA VAL A 108 -5.79 0.88 17.61
C VAL A 108 -6.35 1.40 16.30
N ILE A 109 -6.54 0.54 15.29
CA ILE A 109 -7.14 0.92 14.01
C ILE A 109 -8.57 1.45 14.21
N GLU A 110 -9.40 0.77 15.01
CA GLU A 110 -10.78 1.19 15.28
C GLU A 110 -10.86 2.50 16.09
N ALA A 111 -9.84 2.82 16.89
CA ALA A 111 -9.79 4.06 17.65
C ALA A 111 -9.44 5.29 16.80
N ILE A 112 -8.85 5.11 15.62
CA ILE A 112 -8.56 6.21 14.69
C ILE A 112 -9.89 6.75 14.14
N ASP A 113 -10.07 8.07 14.13
CA ASP A 113 -11.20 8.66 13.39
C ASP A 113 -11.08 8.29 11.90
N TYR A 114 -12.07 7.59 11.37
CA TYR A 114 -12.06 7.14 9.96
C TYR A 114 -11.85 8.28 8.96
N ARG A 115 -12.16 9.52 9.35
CA ARG A 115 -11.93 10.73 8.55
C ARG A 115 -10.47 11.17 8.52
N LYS A 116 -9.63 10.61 9.40
CA LYS A 116 -8.18 10.84 9.50
C LYS A 116 -7.36 9.58 9.24
N ASP A 117 -8.01 8.43 9.01
CA ASP A 117 -7.38 7.15 8.66
C ASP A 117 -6.87 7.16 7.22
N VAL A 118 -5.78 7.85 6.97
CA VAL A 118 -5.20 7.96 5.62
C VAL A 118 -4.48 6.69 5.14
N ASP A 119 -4.25 5.70 6.01
CA ASP A 119 -3.83 4.34 5.61
C ASP A 119 -5.00 3.53 5.01
N GLY A 120 -6.27 3.90 5.32
CA GLY A 120 -7.47 3.25 4.80
C GLY A 120 -7.74 1.88 5.41
N PHE A 121 -7.38 1.68 6.68
CA PHE A 121 -7.53 0.40 7.38
C PHE A 121 -8.77 0.35 8.28
N HIS A 122 -9.33 1.50 8.64
CA HIS A 122 -10.51 1.58 9.50
C HIS A 122 -11.70 0.85 8.86
N PRO A 123 -12.48 0.05 9.63
CA PRO A 123 -13.62 -0.72 9.11
C PRO A 123 -14.62 0.09 8.29
N ILE A 124 -14.85 1.37 8.62
CA ILE A 124 -15.71 2.27 7.84
C ILE A 124 -15.12 2.52 6.45
N ASN A 125 -13.82 2.82 6.33
CA ASN A 125 -13.16 3.01 5.04
C ASN A 125 -13.17 1.72 4.22
N VAL A 126 -12.87 0.58 4.84
CA VAL A 126 -12.92 -0.74 4.20
C VAL A 126 -14.33 -1.08 3.71
N GLY A 127 -15.35 -0.84 4.53
CA GLY A 127 -16.75 -1.08 4.16
C GLY A 127 -17.20 -0.18 3.00
N ARG A 128 -16.87 1.12 3.05
CA ARG A 128 -17.18 2.08 1.99
C ARG A 128 -16.47 1.71 0.68
N MET A 129 -15.19 1.34 0.76
CA MET A 129 -14.43 0.85 -0.39
C MET A 129 -15.11 -0.37 -1.01
N SER A 130 -15.54 -1.34 -0.19
CA SER A 130 -16.14 -2.59 -0.67
C SER A 130 -17.43 -2.38 -1.49
N ILE A 131 -18.17 -1.30 -1.20
CA ILE A 131 -19.41 -0.95 -1.92
C ILE A 131 -19.25 0.23 -2.89
N GLY A 132 -18.01 0.66 -3.15
CA GLY A 132 -17.69 1.71 -4.13
C GLY A 132 -18.05 3.13 -3.70
N LEU A 133 -18.16 3.41 -2.41
CA LEU A 133 -18.36 4.76 -1.89
C LEU A 133 -17.02 5.49 -1.70
N PRO A 134 -17.00 6.84 -1.79
CA PRO A 134 -15.79 7.63 -1.51
C PRO A 134 -15.24 7.31 -0.12
N CYS A 135 -13.95 7.00 -0.03
CA CYS A 135 -13.23 6.64 1.19
C CYS A 135 -11.73 6.79 1.00
N PHE A 136 -10.96 6.73 2.06
CA PHE A 136 -9.53 6.48 1.96
C PHE A 136 -9.29 5.00 1.63
N VAL A 137 -8.70 4.75 0.48
CA VAL A 137 -8.36 3.39 0.03
C VAL A 137 -7.01 3.01 0.62
N SER A 138 -6.89 1.77 1.09
CA SER A 138 -5.61 1.23 1.58
C SER A 138 -4.47 1.50 0.58
N ALA A 139 -3.36 2.06 1.09
CA ALA A 139 -2.33 2.68 0.27
C ALA A 139 -1.69 1.71 -0.76
N THR A 140 -1.37 0.48 -0.36
CA THR A 140 -0.77 -0.51 -1.29
C THR A 140 -1.74 -0.93 -2.40
N PRO A 141 -3.00 -1.33 -2.11
CA PRO A 141 -4.00 -1.56 -3.15
C PRO A 141 -4.24 -0.38 -4.08
N ALA A 142 -4.34 0.84 -3.54
CA ALA A 142 -4.46 2.06 -4.35
C ALA A 142 -3.28 2.23 -5.31
N GLY A 143 -2.06 1.98 -4.82
CA GLY A 143 -0.85 2.02 -5.63
C GLY A 143 -0.82 0.98 -6.74
N ILE A 144 -1.33 -0.23 -6.49
CA ILE A 144 -1.45 -1.28 -7.51
C ILE A 144 -2.41 -0.84 -8.62
N LEU A 145 -3.59 -0.32 -8.26
CA LEU A 145 -4.54 0.18 -9.27
C LEU A 145 -3.96 1.33 -10.09
N GLU A 146 -3.23 2.24 -9.45
CA GLU A 146 -2.57 3.34 -10.15
C GLU A 146 -1.52 2.83 -11.15
N LEU A 147 -0.73 1.80 -10.80
CA LEU A 147 0.20 1.15 -11.74
C LEU A 147 -0.55 0.55 -12.93
N LEU A 148 -1.61 -0.22 -12.70
CA LEU A 148 -2.44 -0.79 -13.76
C LEU A 148 -2.96 0.31 -14.71
N LYS A 149 -3.41 1.43 -14.14
CA LYS A 149 -3.93 2.58 -14.88
C LYS A 149 -2.84 3.27 -15.70
N ARG A 150 -1.70 3.60 -15.13
CA ARG A 150 -0.60 4.32 -15.81
C ARG A 150 0.02 3.53 -16.95
N TYR A 151 0.08 2.20 -16.79
CA TYR A 151 0.55 1.29 -17.83
C TYR A 151 -0.56 0.82 -18.78
N GLN A 152 -1.79 1.34 -18.63
CA GLN A 152 -2.96 1.01 -19.46
C GLN A 152 -3.21 -0.51 -19.56
N ILE A 153 -2.97 -1.23 -18.48
CA ILE A 153 -3.13 -2.68 -18.44
C ILE A 153 -4.63 -3.02 -18.41
N PRO A 154 -5.15 -3.77 -19.39
CA PRO A 154 -6.56 -4.08 -19.47
C PRO A 154 -6.96 -5.02 -18.32
N THR A 155 -8.04 -4.64 -17.60
CA THR A 155 -8.58 -5.40 -16.47
C THR A 155 -9.98 -5.95 -16.73
N GLN A 156 -10.77 -5.26 -17.55
CA GLN A 156 -12.14 -5.62 -17.85
C GLN A 156 -12.24 -7.02 -18.48
N GLY A 157 -13.03 -7.89 -17.86
CA GLY A 157 -13.24 -9.27 -18.29
C GLY A 157 -12.03 -10.18 -18.09
N LYS A 158 -10.96 -9.71 -17.44
CA LYS A 158 -9.75 -10.49 -17.16
C LYS A 158 -9.90 -11.32 -15.90
N HIS A 159 -9.27 -12.48 -15.89
CA HIS A 159 -9.14 -13.30 -14.68
C HIS A 159 -7.95 -12.81 -13.86
N CYS A 160 -8.22 -12.22 -12.71
CA CYS A 160 -7.22 -11.76 -11.75
C CYS A 160 -7.11 -12.75 -10.59
N VAL A 161 -5.92 -13.29 -10.36
CA VAL A 161 -5.63 -14.14 -9.20
C VAL A 161 -4.85 -13.32 -8.18
N VAL A 162 -5.40 -13.21 -6.97
CA VAL A 162 -4.75 -12.56 -5.83
C VAL A 162 -4.19 -13.64 -4.91
N LEU A 163 -2.89 -13.70 -4.79
CA LEU A 163 -2.19 -14.60 -3.86
C LEU A 163 -2.01 -13.88 -2.53
N GLY A 164 -2.77 -14.29 -1.51
CA GLY A 164 -2.82 -13.66 -0.20
C GLY A 164 -4.19 -13.06 0.12
N ARG A 165 -4.52 -13.03 1.44
CA ARG A 165 -5.82 -12.52 1.92
C ARG A 165 -5.71 -11.63 3.15
N SER A 166 -4.62 -10.87 3.26
CA SER A 166 -4.46 -9.91 4.34
C SER A 166 -5.53 -8.82 4.28
N ASN A 167 -5.88 -8.26 5.44
CA ASN A 167 -6.86 -7.16 5.52
C ASN A 167 -6.33 -5.86 4.90
N ILE A 168 -5.01 -5.72 4.80
CA ILE A 168 -4.36 -4.48 4.33
C ILE A 168 -3.99 -4.50 2.84
N VAL A 169 -3.89 -5.67 2.20
CA VAL A 169 -3.53 -5.78 0.77
C VAL A 169 -4.47 -6.73 0.03
N GLY A 170 -4.45 -8.04 0.35
CA GLY A 170 -5.08 -9.07 -0.47
C GLY A 170 -6.59 -8.89 -0.64
N LYS A 171 -7.33 -8.75 0.47
CA LYS A 171 -8.79 -8.50 0.42
C LYS A 171 -9.12 -7.16 -0.23
N PRO A 172 -8.47 -6.04 0.15
CA PRO A 172 -8.74 -4.74 -0.48
C PRO A 172 -8.51 -4.74 -1.98
N VAL A 173 -7.37 -5.25 -2.46
CA VAL A 173 -7.10 -5.24 -3.91
C VAL A 173 -8.06 -6.15 -4.67
N ALA A 174 -8.43 -7.30 -4.11
CA ALA A 174 -9.43 -8.17 -4.72
C ALA A 174 -10.79 -7.46 -4.86
N GLY A 175 -11.24 -6.78 -3.79
CA GLY A 175 -12.47 -5.99 -3.83
C GLY A 175 -12.42 -4.89 -4.89
N LEU A 176 -11.33 -4.14 -4.95
CA LEU A 176 -11.15 -3.07 -5.92
C LEU A 176 -11.13 -3.59 -7.37
N MET A 177 -10.48 -4.73 -7.63
CA MET A 177 -10.43 -5.33 -8.97
C MET A 177 -11.79 -5.82 -9.46
N THR A 178 -12.76 -6.09 -8.56
CA THR A 178 -14.14 -6.47 -8.93
C THR A 178 -15.06 -5.28 -9.16
N GLN A 179 -14.66 -4.05 -8.77
CA GLN A 179 -15.50 -2.86 -8.92
C GLN A 179 -15.73 -2.52 -10.39
N LYS A 180 -16.86 -1.88 -10.66
CA LYS A 180 -17.18 -1.38 -12.00
C LYS A 180 -16.24 -0.26 -12.43
N GLY A 181 -15.83 -0.29 -13.69
CA GLY A 181 -14.97 0.71 -14.27
C GLY A 181 -13.48 0.35 -14.25
N TYR A 182 -12.64 1.20 -14.81
CA TYR A 182 -11.22 0.94 -15.00
C TYR A 182 -10.37 1.68 -13.95
N PRO A 183 -9.37 1.01 -13.37
CA PRO A 183 -9.03 -0.41 -13.45
C PRO A 183 -9.90 -1.26 -12.50
N GLY A 184 -10.73 -2.12 -13.05
CA GLY A 184 -11.68 -2.99 -12.37
C GLY A 184 -12.36 -3.91 -13.38
N ASP A 185 -13.63 -4.27 -13.12
CA ASP A 185 -14.41 -5.19 -13.96
C ASP A 185 -13.71 -6.54 -14.21
N ALA A 186 -12.86 -6.99 -13.30
CA ALA A 186 -12.17 -8.27 -13.39
C ALA A 186 -12.95 -9.38 -12.67
N THR A 187 -12.79 -10.61 -13.12
CA THR A 187 -13.16 -11.80 -12.33
C THR A 187 -12.02 -12.14 -11.40
N VAL A 188 -12.26 -12.18 -10.09
CA VAL A 188 -11.18 -12.30 -9.10
C VAL A 188 -11.25 -13.62 -8.34
N THR A 189 -10.13 -14.34 -8.29
CA THR A 189 -9.93 -15.51 -7.43
C THR A 189 -8.90 -15.17 -6.34
N ILE A 190 -9.27 -15.33 -5.07
CA ILE A 190 -8.34 -15.16 -3.94
C ILE A 190 -7.79 -16.54 -3.54
N CYS A 191 -6.47 -16.68 -3.56
CA CYS A 191 -5.75 -17.87 -3.09
C CYS A 191 -5.00 -17.59 -1.79
N HIS A 192 -4.90 -18.60 -0.94
CA HIS A 192 -4.24 -18.54 0.35
C HIS A 192 -3.65 -19.90 0.75
N SER A 193 -2.96 -19.99 1.88
CA SER A 193 -2.25 -21.20 2.36
C SER A 193 -3.13 -22.48 2.49
N ARG A 194 -4.45 -22.35 2.41
CA ARG A 194 -5.40 -23.48 2.43
C ARG A 194 -6.04 -23.77 1.08
N THR A 195 -5.69 -23.00 0.04
CA THR A 195 -6.22 -23.22 -1.31
C THR A 195 -5.51 -24.40 -1.94
N PRO A 196 -6.22 -25.46 -2.37
CA PRO A 196 -5.64 -26.51 -3.17
C PRO A 196 -5.36 -26.03 -4.59
N ASN A 197 -4.47 -26.72 -5.29
CA ASN A 197 -4.23 -26.51 -6.74
C ASN A 197 -3.92 -25.06 -7.14
N ILE A 198 -3.15 -24.33 -6.32
CA ILE A 198 -2.79 -22.91 -6.60
C ILE A 198 -2.11 -22.77 -7.96
N LYS A 199 -1.28 -23.73 -8.36
CA LYS A 199 -0.59 -23.73 -9.64
C LYS A 199 -1.58 -23.70 -10.81
N GLU A 200 -2.56 -24.57 -10.80
CA GLU A 200 -3.57 -24.70 -11.84
C GLU A 200 -4.45 -23.43 -11.93
N ILE A 201 -4.75 -22.82 -10.80
CA ILE A 201 -5.47 -21.54 -10.72
C ILE A 201 -4.62 -20.41 -11.33
N CYS A 202 -3.34 -20.31 -10.96
CA CYS A 202 -2.44 -19.29 -11.49
C CYS A 202 -2.22 -19.42 -13.00
N LEU A 203 -2.17 -20.65 -13.53
CA LEU A 203 -2.03 -20.89 -14.98
C LEU A 203 -3.20 -20.35 -15.82
N GLN A 204 -4.36 -20.12 -15.22
CA GLN A 204 -5.53 -19.54 -15.88
C GLN A 204 -5.56 -18.00 -15.82
N ALA A 205 -4.74 -17.40 -14.95
CA ALA A 205 -4.79 -15.97 -14.66
C ALA A 205 -4.26 -15.11 -15.81
N ASP A 206 -4.94 -14.03 -16.13
CA ASP A 206 -4.44 -12.94 -16.98
C ASP A 206 -3.60 -11.96 -16.17
N ILE A 207 -3.96 -11.78 -14.90
CA ILE A 207 -3.29 -10.89 -13.95
C ILE A 207 -3.05 -11.69 -12.66
N ILE A 208 -1.83 -11.66 -12.14
CA ILE A 208 -1.51 -12.22 -10.81
C ILE A 208 -0.98 -11.11 -9.92
N ILE A 209 -1.60 -10.94 -8.75
CA ILE A 209 -1.15 -10.03 -7.69
C ILE A 209 -0.61 -10.90 -6.57
N ALA A 210 0.71 -10.94 -6.41
CA ALA A 210 1.40 -11.76 -5.42
C ALA A 210 1.65 -10.97 -4.14
N ALA A 211 0.95 -11.32 -3.04
CA ALA A 211 0.98 -10.64 -1.75
C ALA A 211 0.95 -11.65 -0.58
N LEU A 212 1.87 -12.64 -0.64
CA LEU A 212 1.99 -13.74 0.32
C LEU A 212 3.01 -13.45 1.43
N GLY A 213 4.04 -12.65 1.12
CA GLY A 213 5.22 -12.49 1.96
C GLY A 213 6.12 -13.74 1.99
N VAL A 214 6.10 -14.56 0.93
CA VAL A 214 6.90 -15.77 0.77
C VAL A 214 7.83 -15.60 -0.43
N PRO A 215 9.13 -15.39 -0.22
CA PRO A 215 10.06 -15.11 -1.31
C PRO A 215 10.04 -16.15 -2.42
N GLU A 216 9.93 -15.67 -3.66
CA GLU A 216 10.01 -16.48 -4.87
C GLU A 216 9.02 -17.66 -4.93
N PHE A 217 7.85 -17.50 -4.31
CA PHE A 217 6.79 -18.52 -4.32
C PHE A 217 6.26 -18.78 -5.74
N LEU A 218 5.98 -17.71 -6.50
CA LEU A 218 5.45 -17.81 -7.86
C LEU A 218 6.58 -18.12 -8.84
N LYS A 219 6.49 -19.30 -9.49
CA LYS A 219 7.50 -19.82 -10.41
C LYS A 219 7.01 -19.80 -11.87
N ALA A 220 7.94 -19.94 -12.83
CA ALA A 220 7.64 -19.97 -14.26
C ALA A 220 6.63 -21.05 -14.68
N ASN A 221 6.61 -22.19 -13.99
CA ASN A 221 5.67 -23.28 -14.28
C ASN A 221 4.27 -23.07 -13.70
N MET A 222 4.03 -21.95 -13.02
CA MET A 222 2.76 -21.54 -12.43
C MET A 222 2.07 -20.43 -13.23
N VAL A 223 2.68 -19.90 -14.26
CA VAL A 223 2.16 -18.77 -15.02
C VAL A 223 2.05 -19.12 -16.52
N LYS A 224 1.04 -18.56 -17.19
CA LYS A 224 0.90 -18.66 -18.64
C LYS A 224 1.69 -17.57 -19.36
N GLU A 225 1.91 -17.73 -20.64
CA GLU A 225 2.50 -16.68 -21.50
C GLU A 225 1.58 -15.44 -21.57
N GLY A 226 2.19 -14.26 -21.56
CA GLY A 226 1.47 -12.99 -21.67
C GLY A 226 0.77 -12.52 -20.39
N VAL A 227 1.03 -13.16 -19.24
CA VAL A 227 0.45 -12.79 -17.94
C VAL A 227 0.97 -11.41 -17.47
N THR A 228 0.14 -10.67 -16.75
CA THR A 228 0.56 -9.49 -15.99
C THR A 228 0.84 -9.88 -14.56
N ILE A 229 2.02 -9.50 -14.04
CA ILE A 229 2.47 -9.84 -12.67
C ILE A 229 2.68 -8.57 -11.85
N ILE A 230 1.98 -8.47 -10.73
CA ILE A 230 2.17 -7.44 -9.71
C ILE A 230 2.73 -8.11 -8.46
N ASP A 231 4.02 -7.96 -8.23
CA ASP A 231 4.71 -8.49 -7.06
C ASP A 231 4.69 -7.45 -5.93
N VAL A 232 3.98 -7.78 -4.85
CA VAL A 232 3.86 -6.94 -3.64
C VAL A 232 4.86 -7.36 -2.57
N GLY A 233 5.44 -8.55 -2.71
CA GLY A 233 6.37 -9.10 -1.73
C GLY A 233 7.60 -8.21 -1.51
N THR A 234 8.00 -8.02 -0.26
CA THR A 234 9.20 -7.23 0.12
C THR A 234 9.90 -7.89 1.30
N THR A 235 10.28 -9.14 1.15
CA THR A 235 10.92 -9.91 2.23
C THR A 235 12.42 -9.65 2.26
N ARG A 236 12.98 -9.34 3.43
CA ARG A 236 14.42 -9.26 3.66
C ARG A 236 15.00 -10.67 3.78
N VAL A 237 15.88 -11.03 2.87
CA VAL A 237 16.63 -12.30 2.92
C VAL A 237 18.11 -12.01 3.19
N PRO A 238 18.82 -12.85 3.99
CA PRO A 238 20.25 -12.67 4.23
C PRO A 238 21.04 -12.64 2.92
N ALA A 239 22.00 -11.72 2.80
CA ALA A 239 22.87 -11.60 1.63
C ALA A 239 24.23 -11.06 2.06
N SER A 240 25.24 -11.93 2.06
CA SER A 240 26.60 -11.59 2.49
C SER A 240 27.36 -10.66 1.54
N ASP A 241 26.87 -10.53 0.30
CA ASP A 241 27.43 -9.69 -0.77
C ASP A 241 26.92 -8.25 -0.75
N THR A 242 26.06 -7.89 0.20
CA THR A 242 25.51 -6.53 0.35
C THR A 242 26.04 -5.85 1.62
N LYS A 243 26.25 -4.52 1.57
CA LYS A 243 26.69 -3.74 2.73
C LYS A 243 25.70 -3.78 3.91
N SER A 244 24.41 -4.00 3.62
CA SER A 244 23.33 -4.09 4.62
C SER A 244 23.18 -5.48 5.23
N GLY A 245 23.86 -6.51 4.72
CA GLY A 245 23.72 -7.91 5.14
C GLY A 245 22.41 -8.57 4.66
N PHE A 246 21.58 -7.89 3.90
CA PHE A 246 20.33 -8.43 3.35
C PHE A 246 20.01 -7.90 1.96
N ARG A 247 19.15 -8.64 1.25
CA ARG A 247 18.55 -8.25 -0.03
C ARG A 247 17.04 -8.33 0.08
N LEU A 248 16.33 -7.42 -0.60
CA LEU A 248 14.88 -7.54 -0.74
C LEU A 248 14.55 -8.50 -1.87
N LYS A 249 13.66 -9.45 -1.58
CA LYS A 249 13.06 -10.35 -2.57
C LYS A 249 11.54 -10.22 -2.55
N GLY A 250 10.97 -10.31 -3.75
CA GLY A 250 9.54 -10.40 -3.96
C GLY A 250 9.01 -11.83 -3.77
N ASP A 251 7.70 -11.96 -3.87
CA ASP A 251 7.00 -13.25 -3.86
C ASP A 251 7.14 -13.99 -5.20
N VAL A 252 7.68 -13.34 -6.22
CA VAL A 252 7.84 -13.86 -7.57
C VAL A 252 9.31 -14.19 -7.85
N ALA A 253 9.59 -15.37 -8.41
CA ALA A 253 10.89 -15.71 -8.95
C ALA A 253 11.11 -14.92 -10.26
N PHE A 254 11.54 -13.68 -10.13
CA PHE A 254 11.54 -12.69 -11.19
C PHE A 254 12.23 -13.17 -12.46
N ASP A 255 13.46 -13.71 -12.33
CA ASP A 255 14.27 -14.10 -13.50
C ASP A 255 13.64 -15.24 -14.29
N GLU A 256 12.88 -16.13 -13.63
CA GLU A 256 12.16 -17.23 -14.28
C GLU A 256 10.83 -16.80 -14.90
N VAL A 257 10.12 -15.88 -14.24
CA VAL A 257 8.75 -15.47 -14.61
C VAL A 257 8.75 -14.35 -15.65
N ALA A 258 9.70 -13.42 -15.57
CA ALA A 258 9.77 -12.27 -16.45
C ALA A 258 9.75 -12.62 -17.95
N PRO A 259 10.46 -13.67 -18.45
CA PRO A 259 10.39 -14.03 -19.86
C PRO A 259 8.99 -14.38 -20.37
N LYS A 260 8.10 -14.84 -19.50
CA LYS A 260 6.71 -15.20 -19.81
C LYS A 260 5.72 -14.05 -19.66
N ALA A 261 6.05 -13.06 -18.85
CA ALA A 261 5.15 -11.96 -18.54
C ALA A 261 5.04 -10.95 -19.69
N ALA A 262 3.82 -10.43 -19.95
CA ALA A 262 3.65 -9.22 -20.74
C ALA A 262 4.09 -7.99 -19.93
N PHE A 263 3.67 -7.92 -18.67
CA PHE A 263 4.00 -6.87 -17.71
C PHE A 263 4.44 -7.48 -16.39
N ILE A 264 5.44 -6.90 -15.73
CA ILE A 264 5.91 -7.37 -14.43
C ILE A 264 6.48 -6.21 -13.60
N THR A 265 6.16 -6.17 -12.30
CA THR A 265 6.81 -5.25 -11.35
C THR A 265 8.13 -5.84 -10.84
N PRO A 266 9.21 -5.03 -10.71
CA PRO A 266 10.44 -5.47 -10.05
C PRO A 266 10.33 -5.36 -8.52
N VAL A 267 11.16 -6.12 -7.80
CA VAL A 267 11.40 -5.93 -6.37
C VAL A 267 12.90 -5.84 -6.12
N PRO A 268 13.38 -4.68 -5.60
CA PRO A 268 12.68 -3.44 -5.27
C PRO A 268 12.30 -2.59 -6.50
N GLY A 269 11.45 -1.57 -6.30
CA GLY A 269 11.15 -0.55 -7.31
C GLY A 269 9.77 -0.65 -7.97
N GLY A 270 9.02 -1.72 -7.70
CA GLY A 270 7.64 -1.90 -8.17
C GLY A 270 6.60 -1.27 -7.22
N VAL A 271 5.88 -2.10 -6.48
CA VAL A 271 4.74 -1.67 -5.63
C VAL A 271 5.18 -0.82 -4.42
N GLY A 272 6.34 -1.11 -3.80
CA GLY A 272 6.78 -0.44 -2.57
C GLY A 272 6.76 1.10 -2.64
N PRO A 273 7.36 1.75 -3.66
CA PRO A 273 7.30 3.21 -3.82
C PRO A 273 5.87 3.74 -3.93
N MET A 274 4.97 2.97 -4.54
CA MET A 274 3.58 3.35 -4.74
C MET A 274 2.78 3.41 -3.44
N THR A 275 3.11 2.58 -2.45
CA THR A 275 2.48 2.62 -1.12
C THR A 275 2.69 3.97 -0.45
N ILE A 276 3.91 4.51 -0.49
CA ILE A 276 4.22 5.81 0.13
C ILE A 276 3.48 6.93 -0.59
N ILE A 277 3.51 6.93 -1.91
CA ILE A 277 2.88 8.02 -2.66
C ILE A 277 1.35 7.98 -2.61
N SER A 278 0.75 6.79 -2.48
CA SER A 278 -0.69 6.63 -2.26
C SER A 278 -1.12 7.17 -0.88
N LEU A 279 -0.30 6.98 0.15
CA LEU A 279 -0.50 7.60 1.46
C LEU A 279 -0.46 9.13 1.36
N MET A 280 0.49 9.70 0.61
CA MET A 280 0.52 11.16 0.35
C MET A 280 -0.75 11.63 -0.36
N ARG A 281 -1.23 10.88 -1.34
CA ARG A 281 -2.49 11.21 -2.03
C ARG A 281 -3.70 11.20 -1.07
N ASN A 282 -3.83 10.18 -0.21
CA ASN A 282 -4.88 10.15 0.81
C ASN A 282 -4.77 11.33 1.78
N THR A 283 -3.56 11.68 2.21
CA THR A 283 -3.32 12.86 3.08
C THR A 283 -3.72 14.16 2.39
N LEU A 284 -3.43 14.31 1.11
CA LEU A 284 -3.85 15.47 0.33
C LEU A 284 -5.39 15.57 0.25
N LEU A 285 -6.06 14.44 -0.03
CA LEU A 285 -7.53 14.37 -0.06
C LEU A 285 -8.15 14.70 1.30
N ALA A 286 -7.51 14.28 2.40
CA ALA A 286 -7.93 14.62 3.76
C ALA A 286 -7.78 16.11 4.03
N GLY A 287 -6.65 16.73 3.68
CA GLY A 287 -6.41 18.17 3.84
C GLY A 287 -7.38 19.02 3.04
N LYS A 288 -7.79 18.56 1.86
CA LYS A 288 -8.80 19.21 1.00
C LYS A 288 -10.23 18.94 1.44
N LYS A 289 -10.46 17.98 2.33
CA LYS A 289 -11.79 17.47 2.72
C LYS A 289 -12.61 16.91 1.53
N ASP A 290 -11.92 16.32 0.55
CA ASP A 290 -12.55 15.79 -0.67
C ASP A 290 -13.34 14.49 -0.41
N ILE A 291 -12.97 13.73 0.61
CA ILE A 291 -13.61 12.44 0.97
C ILE A 291 -14.65 12.66 2.08
N TYR A 292 -14.24 13.29 3.16
CA TYR A 292 -15.09 13.55 4.34
C TYR A 292 -15.12 15.05 4.64
N LYS A 293 -16.33 15.58 4.82
CA LYS A 293 -16.58 16.99 5.15
C LYS A 293 -16.57 17.21 6.66
#